data_fe12bb8ec9ef23b3fc27fc06f6a43223
#
_entry.id   fe12bb8ec9ef23b3fc27fc06f6a43223
#
_cell.length_a   1.000
_cell.length_b   1.000
_cell.length_c   1.000
_cell.angle_alpha   90.00
_cell.angle_beta   90.00
_cell.angle_gamma   90.00
#
_symmetry.space_group_name_H-M   'P 1'
#
loop_
_entity.id
_entity.type
_entity.pdbx_description
1 polymer ?
#
loop_
_entity_poly.entity_id
_entity_poly.type
_entity_poly.pdbx_seq_one_letter_code
_entity_poly.pdbx_strand_id
1 'polypeptide(L)'
;MYIINVTIAVGDKGIDLASYDTSGHYVDYLGGVPLRAGIWVGGGAEGGFIRNMQLNPHYGSRLPEGGQGYPEVFMMRFVQSNCSALKFADVKNQTIFNNFVYGSVYGIHFLKDAITGKYPGEMTVIGHGSDGCTYSLFVEDADKDTKIVAINSELVNTK
;
A
#
# COMPACT_ATOMS: atom_id res chain seq x y z
N MET A 1 -10.05 -5.93 -13.12
CA MET A 1 -10.90 -5.68 -11.91
C MET A 1 -10.88 -4.20 -11.59
N TYR A 2 -12.03 -3.63 -11.13
CA TYR A 2 -12.15 -2.22 -10.75
C TYR A 2 -12.62 -2.11 -9.31
N ILE A 3 -11.91 -1.32 -8.49
CA ILE A 3 -12.24 -1.03 -7.10
C ILE A 3 -12.24 0.49 -6.98
N ILE A 4 -13.41 1.09 -6.79
CA ILE A 4 -13.56 2.55 -6.84
C ILE A 4 -14.40 3.02 -5.66
N ASN A 5 -13.93 4.10 -5.01
CA ASN A 5 -14.63 4.78 -3.92
C ASN A 5 -14.94 3.85 -2.75
N VAL A 6 -13.93 3.20 -2.22
CA VAL A 6 -14.03 2.26 -1.10
C VAL A 6 -13.38 2.84 0.15
N THR A 7 -14.02 2.66 1.30
CA THR A 7 -13.44 2.97 2.60
C THR A 7 -13.28 1.69 3.42
N ILE A 8 -12.06 1.45 3.89
CA ILE A 8 -11.74 0.36 4.82
C ILE A 8 -11.77 0.95 6.22
N ALA A 9 -12.82 0.67 6.98
CA ALA A 9 -12.96 1.22 8.32
C ALA A 9 -11.82 0.77 9.24
N VAL A 10 -11.66 -0.53 9.41
CA VAL A 10 -10.51 -1.21 10.04
C VAL A 10 -10.46 -2.63 9.49
N GLY A 11 -9.35 -3.04 8.92
CA GLY A 11 -9.19 -4.39 8.38
C GLY A 11 -7.77 -4.90 8.52
N ASP A 12 -7.60 -6.20 8.72
CA ASP A 12 -6.26 -6.81 8.78
C ASP A 12 -5.51 -6.56 7.47
N LYS A 13 -6.16 -6.89 6.35
CA LYS A 13 -5.78 -6.51 4.99
C LYS A 13 -6.88 -5.64 4.38
N GLY A 14 -6.50 -4.65 3.60
CA GLY A 14 -7.44 -3.84 2.85
C GLY A 14 -7.88 -4.54 1.58
N ILE A 15 -6.98 -4.67 0.62
CA ILE A 15 -7.22 -5.31 -0.67
C ILE A 15 -6.09 -6.31 -0.94
N ASP A 16 -6.46 -7.57 -1.15
CA ASP A 16 -5.53 -8.64 -1.54
C ASP A 16 -5.66 -8.91 -3.05
N LEU A 17 -4.65 -8.48 -3.81
CA LEU A 17 -4.49 -8.70 -5.25
C LEU A 17 -3.29 -9.61 -5.54
N ALA A 18 -2.80 -10.33 -4.53
CA ALA A 18 -1.61 -11.18 -4.64
C ALA A 18 -1.93 -12.67 -4.67
N SER A 19 -3.14 -13.06 -4.24
CA SER A 19 -3.53 -14.47 -4.20
C SER A 19 -3.77 -15.07 -5.59
N TYR A 20 -4.02 -14.23 -6.61
CA TYR A 20 -4.29 -14.63 -8.00
C TYR A 20 -3.76 -13.58 -8.96
N ASP A 21 -3.60 -13.95 -10.23
CA ASP A 21 -3.34 -12.99 -11.29
C ASP A 21 -4.52 -12.01 -11.42
N THR A 22 -4.23 -10.75 -11.10
CA THR A 22 -5.18 -9.64 -11.15
C THR A 22 -4.77 -8.60 -12.18
N SER A 23 -4.14 -9.02 -13.28
CA SER A 23 -3.66 -8.14 -14.34
C SER A 23 -4.72 -7.13 -14.79
N GLY A 24 -4.28 -5.91 -15.06
CA GLY A 24 -5.17 -4.80 -15.41
C GLY A 24 -6.06 -4.32 -14.25
N HIS A 25 -5.69 -4.59 -12.99
CA HIS A 25 -6.44 -4.06 -11.86
C HIS A 25 -6.39 -2.54 -11.82
N TYR A 26 -7.49 -1.95 -11.38
CA TYR A 26 -7.64 -0.51 -11.24
C TYR A 26 -8.24 -0.19 -9.87
N VAL A 27 -7.52 0.58 -9.07
CA VAL A 27 -7.96 1.03 -7.76
C VAL A 27 -7.95 2.56 -7.73
N ASP A 28 -9.08 3.16 -7.36
CA ASP A 28 -9.26 4.60 -7.33
C ASP A 28 -10.10 5.03 -6.11
N TYR A 29 -9.69 6.11 -5.46
CA TYR A 29 -10.35 6.65 -4.26
C TYR A 29 -10.54 5.61 -3.15
N LEU A 30 -9.45 4.96 -2.76
CA LEU A 30 -9.43 4.09 -1.58
C LEU A 30 -8.96 4.88 -0.36
N GLY A 31 -9.75 4.85 0.70
CA GLY A 31 -9.37 5.40 1.99
C GLY A 31 -9.48 4.39 3.12
N GLY A 32 -8.76 4.60 4.21
CA GLY A 32 -8.99 3.79 5.40
C GLY A 32 -7.78 3.41 6.24
N VAL A 33 -8.00 2.41 7.11
CA VAL A 33 -7.01 1.92 8.08
C VAL A 33 -6.79 0.42 7.89
N PRO A 34 -5.81 0.03 7.09
CA PRO A 34 -5.32 -1.34 7.11
C PRO A 34 -4.41 -1.55 8.33
N LEU A 35 -4.48 -2.72 8.96
CA LEU A 35 -3.66 -3.04 10.12
C LEU A 35 -2.32 -3.65 9.73
N ARG A 36 -2.26 -4.51 8.70
CA ARG A 36 -1.04 -5.19 8.25
C ARG A 36 -0.68 -4.97 6.79
N ALA A 37 -1.67 -4.90 5.91
CA ALA A 37 -1.44 -4.60 4.51
C ALA A 37 -2.59 -3.74 3.95
N GLY A 38 -2.27 -2.62 3.31
CA GLY A 38 -3.26 -1.78 2.65
C GLY A 38 -3.70 -2.38 1.32
N ILE A 39 -2.85 -2.31 0.32
CA ILE A 39 -3.01 -3.03 -0.93
C ILE A 39 -1.81 -3.94 -1.11
N TRP A 40 -2.07 -5.21 -1.36
CA TRP A 40 -1.02 -6.18 -1.66
C TRP A 40 -1.21 -6.72 -3.07
N VAL A 41 -0.25 -6.44 -3.96
CA VAL A 41 -0.23 -6.89 -5.36
C VAL A 41 0.87 -7.91 -5.56
N GLY A 42 0.57 -8.98 -6.27
CA GLY A 42 1.51 -10.06 -6.56
C GLY A 42 0.90 -11.07 -7.54
N GLY A 43 1.33 -12.33 -7.44
CA GLY A 43 0.74 -13.43 -8.20
C GLY A 43 0.92 -13.35 -9.72
N GLY A 44 1.91 -12.59 -10.20
CA GLY A 44 2.17 -12.40 -11.62
C GLY A 44 1.33 -11.31 -12.28
N ALA A 45 0.67 -10.44 -11.51
CA ALA A 45 -0.16 -9.36 -12.04
C ALA A 45 0.65 -8.39 -12.93
N GLU A 46 0.03 -7.90 -14.00
CA GLU A 46 0.64 -6.97 -14.95
C GLU A 46 -0.32 -5.82 -15.31
N GLY A 47 0.24 -4.61 -15.51
CA GLY A 47 -0.51 -3.45 -16.02
C GLY A 47 -1.51 -2.87 -15.04
N GLY A 48 -1.24 -2.93 -13.74
CA GLY A 48 -2.12 -2.37 -12.71
C GLY A 48 -2.01 -0.86 -12.55
N PHE A 49 -3.07 -0.23 -12.04
CA PHE A 49 -3.12 1.20 -11.76
C PHE A 49 -3.79 1.46 -10.40
N ILE A 50 -3.07 2.13 -9.49
CA ILE A 50 -3.54 2.50 -8.16
C ILE A 50 -3.41 4.01 -8.02
N ARG A 51 -4.50 4.71 -7.74
CA ARG A 51 -4.47 6.17 -7.63
C ARG A 51 -5.41 6.74 -6.58
N ASN A 52 -5.14 8.00 -6.20
CA ASN A 52 -5.97 8.80 -5.31
C ASN A 52 -6.33 8.07 -4.02
N MET A 53 -5.36 7.36 -3.46
CA MET A 53 -5.55 6.59 -2.24
C MET A 53 -5.01 7.36 -1.04
N GLN A 54 -5.69 7.23 0.10
CA GLN A 54 -5.17 7.69 1.38
C GLN A 54 -5.34 6.62 2.46
N LEU A 55 -4.24 6.07 2.93
CA LEU A 55 -4.21 5.16 4.09
C LEU A 55 -3.66 5.90 5.31
N ASN A 56 -4.48 5.98 6.35
CA ASN A 56 -4.18 6.82 7.49
C ASN A 56 -4.89 6.30 8.76
N PRO A 57 -4.15 5.99 9.84
CA PRO A 57 -4.72 5.48 11.10
C PRO A 57 -5.79 6.39 11.73
N HIS A 58 -5.78 7.69 11.43
CA HIS A 58 -6.78 8.62 11.91
C HIS A 58 -8.21 8.30 11.45
N TYR A 59 -8.39 7.61 10.32
CA TYR A 59 -9.72 7.18 9.88
C TYR A 59 -10.38 6.23 10.89
N GLY A 60 -9.61 5.39 11.57
CA GLY A 60 -10.13 4.45 12.56
C GLY A 60 -10.69 5.11 13.83
N SER A 61 -10.18 6.29 14.20
CA SER A 61 -10.66 7.04 15.36
C SER A 61 -11.91 7.88 15.05
N ARG A 62 -12.23 8.06 13.77
CA ARG A 62 -13.33 8.90 13.28
C ARG A 62 -14.49 8.10 12.71
N LEU A 63 -14.64 6.83 13.11
CA LEU A 63 -15.81 6.04 12.71
C LEU A 63 -17.09 6.67 13.26
N PRO A 64 -18.21 6.64 12.49
CA PRO A 64 -19.50 7.18 12.95
C PRO A 64 -19.95 6.60 14.29
N GLU A 65 -20.81 7.32 15.01
CA GLU A 65 -21.43 6.86 16.25
C GLU A 65 -22.03 5.46 16.07
N GLY A 66 -21.66 4.54 16.96
CA GLY A 66 -22.06 3.12 16.88
C GLY A 66 -20.92 2.19 16.44
N GLY A 67 -19.90 2.72 15.74
CA GLY A 67 -18.60 2.07 15.68
C GLY A 67 -17.78 2.50 16.89
N GLN A 68 -17.40 1.57 17.74
CA GLN A 68 -16.44 1.90 18.80
C GLN A 68 -15.12 2.29 18.13
N GLY A 69 -14.90 3.60 17.94
CA GLY A 69 -13.62 4.11 17.47
C GLY A 69 -12.50 3.62 18.36
N TYR A 70 -11.53 2.98 17.77
CA TYR A 70 -10.34 2.60 18.54
C TYR A 70 -9.59 3.88 18.94
N PRO A 71 -9.02 3.95 20.16
CA PRO A 71 -8.18 5.08 20.54
C PRO A 71 -7.07 5.28 19.49
N GLU A 72 -6.98 6.48 18.94
CA GLU A 72 -6.06 6.85 17.84
C GLU A 72 -4.62 6.41 18.12
N VAL A 73 -4.14 6.59 19.36
CA VAL A 73 -2.80 6.19 19.79
C VAL A 73 -2.54 4.68 19.61
N PHE A 74 -3.53 3.82 19.87
CA PHE A 74 -3.36 2.38 19.69
C PHE A 74 -3.32 2.00 18.22
N MET A 75 -4.21 2.59 17.42
CA MET A 75 -4.23 2.38 15.98
C MET A 75 -2.91 2.81 15.34
N MET A 76 -2.45 4.01 15.70
CA MET A 76 -1.19 4.57 15.23
C MET A 76 -0.02 3.64 15.55
N ARG A 77 0.14 3.25 16.83
CA ARG A 77 1.24 2.36 17.27
C ARG A 77 1.18 1.01 16.57
N PHE A 78 -0.02 0.44 16.43
CA PHE A 78 -0.16 -0.85 15.78
C PHE A 78 0.23 -0.78 14.30
N VAL A 79 -0.28 0.19 13.57
CA VAL A 79 -0.02 0.38 12.14
C VAL A 79 1.47 0.71 11.90
N GLN A 80 2.06 1.58 12.71
CA GLN A 80 3.49 1.91 12.66
C GLN A 80 4.41 0.72 12.96
N SER A 81 3.91 -0.32 13.60
CA SER A 81 4.69 -1.51 13.95
C SER A 81 4.44 -2.70 13.02
N ASN A 82 3.36 -2.70 12.25
CA ASN A 82 2.89 -3.91 11.55
C ASN A 82 2.48 -3.71 10.09
N CYS A 83 2.21 -2.48 9.64
CA CYS A 83 1.57 -2.25 8.34
C CYS A 83 2.56 -1.97 7.21
N SER A 84 2.40 -2.71 6.10
CA SER A 84 2.88 -2.32 4.79
C SER A 84 1.71 -1.70 4.02
N ALA A 85 1.70 -0.38 3.82
CA ALA A 85 0.55 0.28 3.22
C ALA A 85 0.33 -0.14 1.76
N LEU A 86 1.37 -0.08 0.96
CA LEU A 86 1.41 -0.62 -0.41
C LEU A 86 2.48 -1.70 -0.47
N LYS A 87 2.09 -2.92 -0.85
CA LYS A 87 2.96 -4.09 -0.87
C LYS A 87 2.96 -4.72 -2.26
N PHE A 88 4.14 -4.82 -2.86
CA PHE A 88 4.33 -5.31 -4.23
C PHE A 88 5.33 -6.46 -4.26
N ALA A 89 4.89 -7.59 -4.84
CA ALA A 89 5.72 -8.78 -5.02
C ALA A 89 5.91 -9.10 -6.51
N ASP A 90 5.49 -10.26 -7.03
CA ASP A 90 5.52 -10.57 -8.46
C ASP A 90 4.49 -9.74 -9.23
N VAL A 91 4.88 -8.55 -9.63
CA VAL A 91 4.04 -7.60 -10.41
C VAL A 91 4.89 -6.87 -11.44
N LYS A 92 4.32 -6.55 -12.61
CA LYS A 92 4.99 -5.83 -13.70
C LYS A 92 4.16 -4.67 -14.20
N ASN A 93 4.83 -3.63 -14.72
CA ASN A 93 4.18 -2.47 -15.34
C ASN A 93 3.11 -1.82 -14.43
N GLN A 94 3.38 -1.79 -13.13
CA GLN A 94 2.48 -1.20 -12.13
C GLN A 94 2.66 0.32 -12.10
N THR A 95 1.55 1.06 -12.13
CA THR A 95 1.54 2.50 -11.89
C THR A 95 0.86 2.84 -10.58
N ILE A 96 1.52 3.70 -9.80
CA ILE A 96 1.01 4.31 -8.58
C ILE A 96 0.96 5.82 -8.81
N PHE A 97 -0.20 6.44 -8.62
CA PHE A 97 -0.40 7.85 -8.92
C PHE A 97 -1.17 8.58 -7.81
N ASN A 98 -0.64 9.70 -7.34
CA ASN A 98 -1.30 10.60 -6.39
C ASN A 98 -1.86 9.87 -5.16
N ASN A 99 -1.01 9.13 -4.47
CA ASN A 99 -1.37 8.40 -3.26
C ASN A 99 -0.70 9.00 -2.03
N PHE A 100 -1.34 8.90 -0.88
CA PHE A 100 -0.78 9.34 0.39
C PHE A 100 -0.91 8.24 1.44
N VAL A 101 0.18 8.02 2.18
CA VAL A 101 0.24 7.07 3.28
C VAL A 101 0.76 7.76 4.54
N TYR A 102 0.10 7.52 5.65
CA TYR A 102 0.53 8.04 6.94
C TYR A 102 0.69 6.93 7.98
N GLY A 103 1.82 6.93 8.68
CA GLY A 103 2.02 6.18 9.91
C GLY A 103 2.11 4.66 9.74
N SER A 104 2.73 4.16 8.66
CA SER A 104 2.98 2.72 8.44
C SER A 104 4.43 2.34 8.76
N VAL A 105 4.73 1.04 8.87
CA VAL A 105 6.14 0.58 8.84
C VAL A 105 6.72 0.92 7.47
N TYR A 106 6.04 0.46 6.42
CA TYR A 106 6.44 0.69 5.04
C TYR A 106 5.33 1.43 4.29
N GLY A 107 5.64 2.58 3.71
CA GLY A 107 4.74 3.29 2.79
C GLY A 107 4.57 2.48 1.50
N ILE A 108 5.69 2.22 0.81
CA ILE A 108 5.75 1.30 -0.33
C ILE A 108 6.79 0.22 -0.01
N HIS A 109 6.40 -1.05 -0.16
CA HIS A 109 7.21 -2.21 0.18
C HIS A 109 7.34 -3.15 -1.02
N PHE A 110 8.55 -3.38 -1.49
CA PHE A 110 8.90 -4.31 -2.55
C PHE A 110 9.58 -5.54 -1.97
N LEU A 111 9.10 -6.72 -2.34
CA LEU A 111 9.60 -7.98 -1.82
C LEU A 111 9.44 -9.11 -2.84
N LYS A 112 10.12 -10.22 -2.57
CA LYS A 112 9.94 -11.46 -3.33
C LYS A 112 8.56 -12.07 -3.05
N ASP A 113 7.88 -12.52 -4.08
CA ASP A 113 6.63 -13.27 -3.94
C ASP A 113 6.91 -14.67 -3.38
N ALA A 114 6.26 -15.01 -2.27
CA ALA A 114 6.48 -16.29 -1.58
C ALA A 114 5.89 -17.48 -2.36
N ILE A 115 4.93 -17.25 -3.23
CA ILE A 115 4.24 -18.30 -4.00
C ILE A 115 4.96 -18.54 -5.32
N THR A 116 5.20 -17.48 -6.09
CA THR A 116 5.81 -17.58 -7.43
C THR A 116 7.34 -17.60 -7.38
N GLY A 117 7.94 -17.13 -6.28
CA GLY A 117 9.38 -17.00 -6.13
C GLY A 117 9.99 -15.89 -6.98
N LYS A 118 9.17 -14.99 -7.57
CA LYS A 118 9.61 -13.90 -8.43
C LYS A 118 9.62 -12.56 -7.70
N TYR A 119 10.21 -11.57 -8.33
CA TYR A 119 10.41 -10.22 -7.82
C TYR A 119 9.53 -9.20 -8.56
N PRO A 120 9.29 -8.01 -7.97
CA PRO A 120 8.63 -6.94 -8.69
C PRO A 120 9.46 -6.52 -9.92
N GLY A 121 8.80 -6.29 -11.04
CA GLY A 121 9.40 -5.79 -12.27
C GLY A 121 9.39 -4.27 -12.36
N GLU A 122 8.87 -3.72 -13.47
CA GLU A 122 8.82 -2.28 -13.69
C GLU A 122 7.68 -1.63 -12.90
N MET A 123 8.02 -0.59 -12.15
CA MET A 123 7.10 0.17 -11.31
C MET A 123 7.25 1.67 -11.56
N THR A 124 6.17 2.38 -11.76
CA THR A 124 6.13 3.84 -11.88
C THR A 124 5.35 4.45 -10.73
N VAL A 125 6.01 5.30 -9.95
CA VAL A 125 5.43 6.00 -8.79
C VAL A 125 5.43 7.50 -9.10
N ILE A 126 4.25 8.11 -9.16
CA ILE A 126 4.09 9.53 -9.47
C ILE A 126 3.25 10.21 -8.40
N GLY A 127 3.78 11.27 -7.79
CA GLY A 127 3.05 12.08 -6.82
C GLY A 127 2.64 11.30 -5.56
N HIS A 128 3.45 10.35 -5.12
CA HIS A 128 3.22 9.62 -3.88
C HIS A 128 3.76 10.40 -2.69
N GLY A 129 2.95 10.58 -1.65
CA GLY A 129 3.36 11.10 -0.36
C GLY A 129 3.38 10.01 0.71
N SER A 130 4.43 9.97 1.50
CA SER A 130 4.52 9.16 2.73
C SER A 130 5.00 10.02 3.88
N ASP A 131 4.27 10.04 4.98
CA ASP A 131 4.66 10.76 6.18
C ASP A 131 4.41 9.91 7.43
N GLY A 132 5.27 10.08 8.45
CA GLY A 132 5.21 9.29 9.68
C GLY A 132 5.46 7.79 9.49
N CYS A 133 5.91 7.36 8.32
CA CYS A 133 6.30 5.97 8.05
C CYS A 133 7.70 5.70 8.59
N THR A 134 7.96 4.47 9.04
CA THR A 134 9.34 4.08 9.40
C THR A 134 10.23 4.12 8.14
N TYR A 135 9.72 3.59 7.04
CA TYR A 135 10.34 3.66 5.72
C TYR A 135 9.28 4.06 4.70
N SER A 136 9.49 5.17 4.01
CA SER A 136 8.57 5.63 2.98
C SER A 136 8.58 4.72 1.76
N LEU A 137 9.75 4.25 1.37
CA LEU A 137 9.98 3.27 0.32
C LEU A 137 11.01 2.27 0.83
N PHE A 138 10.68 0.99 0.79
CA PHE A 138 11.56 -0.10 1.24
C PHE A 138 11.61 -1.20 0.18
N VAL A 139 12.81 -1.50 -0.28
CA VAL A 139 13.11 -2.63 -1.16
C VAL A 139 13.73 -3.71 -0.31
N GLU A 140 12.92 -4.68 0.10
CA GLU A 140 13.39 -5.82 0.89
C GLU A 140 14.16 -6.79 0.02
N ASP A 141 13.64 -7.03 -1.20
CA ASP A 141 14.25 -7.95 -2.14
C ASP A 141 13.96 -7.53 -3.59
N ALA A 142 14.92 -7.70 -4.47
CA ALA A 142 14.87 -7.30 -5.86
C ALA A 142 15.81 -8.13 -6.71
N ASP A 143 15.59 -8.17 -8.03
CA ASP A 143 16.52 -8.75 -9.00
C ASP A 143 16.94 -7.71 -10.06
N LYS A 144 17.65 -8.16 -11.07
CA LYS A 144 18.16 -7.31 -12.16
C LYS A 144 17.06 -6.66 -13.02
N ASP A 145 15.86 -7.21 -13.01
CA ASP A 145 14.72 -6.74 -13.80
C ASP A 145 13.80 -5.80 -13.00
N THR A 146 14.04 -5.65 -11.70
CA THR A 146 13.32 -4.70 -10.85
C THR A 146 13.73 -3.28 -11.19
N LYS A 147 12.79 -2.47 -11.67
CA LYS A 147 12.98 -1.05 -11.96
C LYS A 147 11.91 -0.23 -11.27
N ILE A 148 12.32 0.74 -10.48
CA ILE A 148 11.45 1.64 -9.75
C ILE A 148 11.76 3.07 -10.17
N VAL A 149 10.79 3.75 -10.77
CA VAL A 149 10.88 5.16 -11.14
C VAL A 149 9.93 5.96 -10.26
N ALA A 150 10.48 6.81 -9.39
CA ALA A 150 9.70 7.70 -8.54
C ALA A 150 9.84 9.15 -9.02
N ILE A 151 8.72 9.78 -9.34
CA ILE A 151 8.65 11.14 -9.87
C ILE A 151 7.74 11.97 -8.98
N ASN A 152 8.20 13.17 -8.60
CA ASN A 152 7.42 14.11 -7.78
C ASN A 152 6.80 13.45 -6.56
N SER A 153 7.61 12.70 -5.81
CA SER A 153 7.18 11.96 -4.63
C SER A 153 7.83 12.53 -3.38
N GLU A 154 7.04 12.73 -2.34
CA GLU A 154 7.49 13.14 -1.01
C GLU A 154 7.63 11.90 -0.12
N LEU A 155 8.86 11.58 0.26
CA LEU A 155 9.20 10.39 1.01
C LEU A 155 9.81 10.80 2.36
N VAL A 156 8.96 10.95 3.38
CA VAL A 156 9.37 11.36 4.73
C VAL A 156 9.48 10.14 5.63
N ASN A 157 10.70 9.83 6.03
CA ASN A 157 11.00 8.73 6.94
C ASN A 157 11.10 9.22 8.39
N THR A 158 10.77 8.35 9.33
CA THR A 158 11.01 8.58 10.77
C THR A 158 12.31 7.95 11.26
N LYS A 159 13.01 7.22 10.41
CA LYS A 159 14.34 6.64 10.64
C LYS A 159 15.24 6.87 9.46
#